data_1801a0cd1966063175be6dde490abd2f
#
_entry.id   1801a0cd1966063175be6dde490abd2f
#
_cell.length_a   1.000
_cell.length_b   1.000
_cell.length_c   1.000
_cell.angle_alpha   90.00
_cell.angle_beta   90.00
_cell.angle_gamma   90.00
#
_symmetry.space_group_name_H-M   'P 1'
#
loop_
_entity.id
_entity.type
_entity.pdbx_description
1 polymer ?
#
loop_
_entity_poly.entity_id
_entity_poly.type
_entity_poly.pdbx_seq_one_letter_code
_entity_poly.pdbx_strand_id
1 'polypeptide(L)'
;MTHRKPVAGSAVFEALDGVRTIVMAANVRMPRGIARGIMRAAKDTDSVVMFEIARSESDLSGGYTGMTPGDYHDEIIAAAHDVDFDMFVVHADHISIKKGDEEELESTRKLIQAQLDAGYTSFAIDASHLFDFRGRDLREELAENIRCTTEMAHFIKDNIGGRPFGLEVEVGEIGKTDSTGRVLTSPKEATTFLTALKENDVHPNLLAIANGSAHGNTFDDDGNLIPQVSIDLPQTRAVAQAIRDAGLKVGIAQHGITGTPRETINLHFPKGEIAKGNVGTHWQNVFYETAKIYEPELYEDMWKWTIDTYAPKNVGKPEGVIFGKNCKKAFKPFKHRTFDLSRETLHAMESVAYSEALQFFRAFSSYGTATIVRNYLEGA
;
A
#
# COMPACT_ATOMS: atom_id res chain seq x y z
N MET A 1 23.69 0.30 20.51
CA MET A 1 22.58 0.96 19.78
C MET A 1 21.49 -0.08 19.60
N THR A 2 20.32 0.13 20.18
CA THR A 2 19.17 -0.76 19.99
C THR A 2 18.74 -0.67 18.53
N HIS A 3 18.83 -1.76 17.77
CA HIS A 3 18.33 -1.82 16.41
C HIS A 3 16.82 -1.55 16.41
N ARG A 4 16.40 -0.48 15.76
CA ARG A 4 14.97 -0.24 15.54
C ARG A 4 14.43 -1.31 14.59
N LYS A 5 13.44 -2.07 15.06
CA LYS A 5 12.82 -3.15 14.27
C LYS A 5 11.37 -2.80 14.01
N PRO A 6 10.83 -3.12 12.82
CA PRO A 6 9.40 -2.95 12.57
C PRO A 6 8.58 -3.83 13.50
N VAL A 7 7.42 -3.31 13.94
CA VAL A 7 6.44 -4.08 14.71
C VAL A 7 5.62 -4.97 13.79
N ALA A 8 5.03 -6.04 14.34
CA ALA A 8 4.16 -6.93 13.56
C ALA A 8 2.88 -6.20 13.14
N GLY A 9 2.49 -6.33 11.87
CA GLY A 9 1.23 -5.74 11.39
C GLY A 9 0.01 -6.26 12.12
N SER A 10 -0.05 -7.55 12.47
CA SER A 10 -1.14 -8.12 13.28
C SER A 10 -1.30 -7.41 14.62
N ALA A 11 -0.21 -7.17 15.34
CA ALA A 11 -0.25 -6.48 16.64
C ALA A 11 -0.81 -5.06 16.51
N VAL A 12 -0.51 -4.35 15.42
CA VAL A 12 -1.07 -3.02 15.16
C VAL A 12 -2.59 -3.09 14.99
N PHE A 13 -3.09 -4.00 14.14
CA PHE A 13 -4.53 -4.08 13.86
C PHE A 13 -5.33 -4.69 15.02
N GLU A 14 -4.73 -5.59 15.79
CA GLU A 14 -5.33 -6.13 17.03
C GLU A 14 -5.41 -5.06 18.13
N ALA A 15 -4.34 -4.28 18.33
CA ALA A 15 -4.33 -3.19 19.30
C ALA A 15 -5.34 -2.08 18.95
N LEU A 16 -5.60 -1.86 17.68
CA LEU A 16 -6.50 -0.81 17.19
C LEU A 16 -7.92 -1.32 16.90
N ASP A 17 -8.24 -2.59 17.20
CA ASP A 17 -9.60 -3.12 17.05
C ASP A 17 -10.60 -2.27 17.89
N GLY A 18 -11.64 -1.79 17.23
CA GLY A 18 -12.64 -0.90 17.84
C GLY A 18 -12.20 0.57 17.98
N VAL A 19 -10.95 0.92 17.66
CA VAL A 19 -10.49 2.32 17.64
C VAL A 19 -10.91 3.00 16.34
N ARG A 20 -11.49 4.20 16.43
CA ARG A 20 -11.92 4.97 15.25
C ARG A 20 -10.75 5.67 14.56
N THR A 21 -9.87 4.89 13.93
CA THR A 21 -8.69 5.36 13.23
C THR A 21 -8.49 4.61 11.92
N ILE A 22 -7.63 5.16 11.06
CA ILE A 22 -7.07 4.51 9.86
C ILE A 22 -5.56 4.55 10.00
N VAL A 23 -4.89 3.43 9.89
CA VAL A 23 -3.42 3.36 9.81
C VAL A 23 -2.98 3.82 8.42
N MET A 24 -2.14 4.84 8.35
CA MET A 24 -1.55 5.25 7.09
C MET A 24 -0.54 4.22 6.61
N ALA A 25 -0.78 3.66 5.43
CA ALA A 25 0.18 2.86 4.69
C ALA A 25 0.83 3.74 3.61
N ALA A 26 2.07 4.15 3.87
CA ALA A 26 2.84 5.03 3.00
C ALA A 26 3.64 4.20 2.00
N ASN A 27 3.18 4.15 0.75
CA ASN A 27 3.90 3.52 -0.34
C ASN A 27 4.98 4.49 -0.88
N VAL A 28 6.16 4.42 -0.31
CA VAL A 28 7.25 5.36 -0.58
C VAL A 28 8.24 4.77 -1.57
N ARG A 29 8.06 5.07 -2.87
CA ARG A 29 8.88 4.58 -3.98
C ARG A 29 10.28 5.19 -4.04
N MET A 30 10.48 6.29 -3.34
CA MET A 30 11.76 6.97 -3.12
C MET A 30 11.86 7.32 -1.64
N PRO A 31 12.46 6.44 -0.81
CA PRO A 31 12.42 6.57 0.66
C PRO A 31 13.23 7.74 1.21
N ARG A 32 14.36 8.08 0.57
CA ARG A 32 15.31 9.09 1.08
C ARG A 32 14.66 10.46 1.26
N GLY A 33 14.78 11.02 2.43
CA GLY A 33 14.11 12.25 2.84
C GLY A 33 12.64 12.05 3.19
N ILE A 34 11.85 11.43 2.30
CA ILE A 34 10.39 11.26 2.47
C ILE A 34 10.05 10.39 3.68
N ALA A 35 10.67 9.22 3.83
CA ALA A 35 10.40 8.33 4.96
C ALA A 35 10.74 9.00 6.30
N ARG A 36 11.84 9.77 6.37
CA ARG A 36 12.20 10.54 7.56
C ARG A 36 11.16 11.59 7.91
N GLY A 37 10.65 12.33 6.92
CA GLY A 37 9.59 13.31 7.12
C GLY A 37 8.32 12.70 7.68
N ILE A 38 7.88 11.56 7.11
CA ILE A 38 6.73 10.80 7.58
C ILE A 38 6.94 10.30 9.02
N MET A 39 8.10 9.72 9.32
CA MET A 39 8.41 9.19 10.67
C MET A 39 8.50 10.30 11.72
N ARG A 40 9.04 11.47 11.38
CA ARG A 40 9.04 12.64 12.29
C ARG A 40 7.62 13.08 12.60
N ALA A 41 6.76 13.17 11.59
CA ALA A 41 5.35 13.51 11.80
C ALA A 41 4.63 12.44 12.65
N ALA A 42 4.92 11.14 12.40
CA ALA A 42 4.38 10.04 13.19
C ALA A 42 4.84 10.13 14.66
N LYS A 43 6.12 10.42 14.90
CA LYS A 43 6.67 10.60 16.25
C LYS A 43 6.02 11.77 16.98
N ASP A 44 5.90 12.92 16.34
CA ASP A 44 5.34 14.14 16.94
C ASP A 44 3.83 14.03 17.21
N THR A 45 3.12 13.19 16.48
CA THR A 45 1.68 12.94 16.65
C THR A 45 1.37 11.66 17.41
N ASP A 46 2.40 10.95 17.91
CA ASP A 46 2.27 9.63 18.54
C ASP A 46 1.42 8.68 17.67
N SER A 47 1.71 8.63 16.37
CA SER A 47 0.98 7.81 15.39
C SER A 47 1.79 6.59 14.98
N VAL A 48 1.12 5.43 14.83
CA VAL A 48 1.73 4.29 14.12
C VAL A 48 1.63 4.52 12.61
N VAL A 49 2.64 4.06 11.86
CA VAL A 49 2.68 4.15 10.39
C VAL A 49 3.15 2.83 9.77
N MET A 50 2.61 2.50 8.62
CA MET A 50 3.06 1.39 7.80
C MET A 50 3.81 1.93 6.58
N PHE A 51 5.01 1.39 6.30
CA PHE A 51 5.73 1.63 5.05
C PHE A 51 5.54 0.43 4.14
N GLU A 52 5.05 0.66 2.95
CA GLU A 52 4.69 -0.40 2.02
C GLU A 52 5.33 -0.22 0.65
N ILE A 53 5.54 -1.34 -0.04
CA ILE A 53 5.99 -1.36 -1.43
C ILE A 53 5.40 -2.57 -2.15
N ALA A 54 4.90 -2.36 -3.38
CA ALA A 54 4.26 -3.40 -4.15
C ALA A 54 5.27 -4.27 -4.91
N ARG A 55 4.86 -5.53 -5.26
CA ARG A 55 5.67 -6.45 -6.08
C ARG A 55 6.21 -5.81 -7.36
N SER A 56 5.40 -5.03 -8.06
CA SER A 56 5.85 -4.36 -9.29
C SER A 56 6.85 -3.23 -9.06
N GLU A 57 6.94 -2.73 -7.83
CA GLU A 57 7.80 -1.64 -7.40
C GLU A 57 9.14 -2.13 -6.89
N SER A 58 9.11 -3.27 -6.16
CA SER A 58 10.29 -3.90 -5.58
C SER A 58 10.15 -5.41 -5.69
N ASP A 59 10.98 -6.02 -6.52
CA ASP A 59 11.08 -7.46 -6.69
C ASP A 59 12.55 -7.91 -6.61
N LEU A 60 12.82 -9.20 -6.86
CA LEU A 60 14.17 -9.74 -6.84
C LEU A 60 15.12 -9.09 -7.85
N SER A 61 14.59 -8.44 -8.89
CA SER A 61 15.34 -7.69 -9.91
C SER A 61 15.25 -6.17 -9.74
N GLY A 62 14.61 -5.72 -8.65
CA GLY A 62 14.46 -4.32 -8.28
C GLY A 62 13.15 -3.65 -8.73
N GLY A 63 12.22 -4.37 -9.34
CA GLY A 63 10.98 -3.78 -9.81
C GLY A 63 11.18 -2.54 -10.67
N TYR A 64 10.23 -1.60 -10.69
CA TYR A 64 10.41 -0.34 -11.40
C TYR A 64 11.08 0.78 -10.57
N THR A 65 11.33 0.57 -9.28
CA THR A 65 12.11 1.50 -8.46
C THR A 65 13.61 1.22 -8.52
N GLY A 66 13.99 0.01 -8.94
CA GLY A 66 15.35 -0.48 -8.88
C GLY A 66 15.76 -1.01 -7.49
N MET A 67 14.85 -1.04 -6.51
CA MET A 67 15.11 -1.56 -5.17
C MET A 67 14.65 -3.01 -5.03
N THR A 68 15.51 -3.86 -4.49
CA THR A 68 15.11 -5.17 -3.98
C THR A 68 14.38 -5.03 -2.64
N PRO A 69 13.69 -6.08 -2.13
CA PRO A 69 13.09 -6.05 -0.79
C PRO A 69 14.09 -5.65 0.30
N GLY A 70 15.33 -6.13 0.23
CA GLY A 70 16.40 -5.75 1.16
C GLY A 70 16.75 -4.26 1.07
N ASP A 71 16.96 -3.75 -0.16
CA ASP A 71 17.26 -2.32 -0.36
C ASP A 71 16.18 -1.42 0.25
N TYR A 72 14.90 -1.75 0.02
CA TYR A 72 13.78 -0.97 0.56
C TYR A 72 13.74 -1.02 2.09
N HIS A 73 13.83 -2.21 2.66
CA HIS A 73 13.85 -2.38 4.11
C HIS A 73 14.99 -1.58 4.76
N ASP A 74 16.20 -1.66 4.21
CA ASP A 74 17.37 -0.96 4.75
C ASP A 74 17.20 0.56 4.74
N GLU A 75 16.61 1.13 3.69
CA GLU A 75 16.29 2.57 3.64
C GLU A 75 15.24 2.97 4.69
N ILE A 76 14.22 2.14 4.94
CA ILE A 76 13.22 2.40 5.99
C ILE A 76 13.84 2.29 7.37
N ILE A 77 14.69 1.28 7.63
CA ILE A 77 15.38 1.13 8.91
C ILE A 77 16.36 2.29 9.15
N ALA A 78 17.09 2.72 8.13
CA ALA A 78 17.96 3.89 8.24
C ALA A 78 17.19 5.16 8.63
N ALA A 79 16.04 5.40 7.99
CA ALA A 79 15.17 6.51 8.34
C ALA A 79 14.64 6.42 9.79
N ALA A 80 14.23 5.22 10.23
CA ALA A 80 13.76 4.97 11.59
C ALA A 80 14.86 5.20 12.64
N HIS A 81 16.08 4.83 12.31
CA HIS A 81 17.25 5.08 13.17
C HIS A 81 17.56 6.58 13.26
N ASP A 82 17.57 7.29 12.13
CA ASP A 82 17.87 8.73 12.08
C ASP A 82 16.87 9.57 12.88
N VAL A 83 15.57 9.17 12.85
CA VAL A 83 14.49 9.86 13.56
C VAL A 83 14.32 9.39 15.00
N ASP A 84 14.93 8.25 15.35
CA ASP A 84 14.69 7.54 16.63
C ASP A 84 13.20 7.20 16.80
N PHE A 85 12.63 6.47 15.82
CA PHE A 85 11.23 6.07 15.78
C PHE A 85 11.09 4.55 15.72
N ASP A 86 10.12 3.97 16.47
CA ASP A 86 9.97 2.52 16.68
C ASP A 86 8.57 1.97 16.38
N MET A 87 7.57 2.81 16.17
CA MET A 87 6.19 2.38 15.94
C MET A 87 5.82 2.36 14.44
N PHE A 88 6.51 1.52 13.69
CA PHE A 88 6.28 1.35 12.25
C PHE A 88 6.24 -0.12 11.83
N VAL A 89 5.56 -0.39 10.73
CA VAL A 89 5.46 -1.69 10.06
C VAL A 89 6.16 -1.60 8.70
N VAL A 90 6.83 -2.67 8.25
CA VAL A 90 7.26 -2.83 6.86
C VAL A 90 6.39 -3.88 6.20
N HIS A 91 5.68 -3.48 5.14
CA HIS A 91 4.61 -4.24 4.50
C HIS A 91 4.91 -4.52 3.03
N ALA A 92 4.78 -5.78 2.64
CA ALA A 92 4.81 -6.19 1.25
C ALA A 92 3.39 -6.01 0.66
N ASP A 93 3.22 -4.94 -0.12
CA ASP A 93 1.94 -4.59 -0.74
C ASP A 93 1.76 -5.34 -2.07
N HIS A 94 0.52 -5.66 -2.45
CA HIS A 94 0.16 -6.27 -3.73
C HIS A 94 1.14 -7.37 -4.20
N ILE A 95 1.31 -8.45 -3.42
CA ILE A 95 1.99 -9.66 -3.91
C ILE A 95 1.06 -10.32 -4.92
N SER A 96 1.01 -9.76 -6.14
CA SER A 96 0.02 -10.13 -7.15
C SER A 96 0.31 -11.49 -7.76
N ILE A 97 -0.76 -12.33 -7.84
CA ILE A 97 -0.81 -13.62 -8.51
C ILE A 97 -1.87 -13.53 -9.60
N LYS A 98 -1.48 -13.74 -10.85
CA LYS A 98 -2.33 -13.50 -12.03
C LYS A 98 -2.71 -14.73 -12.82
N LYS A 99 -1.92 -15.77 -12.73
CA LYS A 99 -2.13 -17.04 -13.43
C LYS A 99 -2.42 -18.19 -12.47
N GLY A 100 -1.82 -18.16 -11.27
CA GLY A 100 -1.93 -19.19 -10.27
C GLY A 100 -1.29 -20.53 -10.66
N ASP A 101 -0.46 -20.56 -11.73
CA ASP A 101 0.32 -21.72 -12.10
C ASP A 101 1.56 -21.91 -11.21
N GLU A 102 2.13 -23.11 -11.21
CA GLU A 102 3.24 -23.44 -10.30
C GLU A 102 4.49 -22.58 -10.56
N GLU A 103 4.75 -22.15 -11.78
CA GLU A 103 5.88 -21.28 -12.12
C GLU A 103 5.73 -19.92 -11.43
N GLU A 104 4.53 -19.31 -11.48
CA GLU A 104 4.24 -18.04 -10.82
C GLU A 104 4.25 -18.18 -9.30
N LEU A 105 3.66 -19.26 -8.76
CA LEU A 105 3.64 -19.53 -7.33
C LEU A 105 5.06 -19.71 -6.78
N GLU A 106 5.92 -20.46 -7.47
CA GLU A 106 7.32 -20.62 -7.08
C GLU A 106 8.11 -19.30 -7.13
N SER A 107 7.87 -18.47 -8.15
CA SER A 107 8.42 -17.11 -8.22
C SER A 107 7.93 -16.23 -7.08
N THR A 108 6.67 -16.41 -6.67
CA THR A 108 6.05 -15.68 -5.56
C THR A 108 6.63 -16.11 -4.22
N ARG A 109 6.84 -17.43 -3.99
CA ARG A 109 7.52 -17.95 -2.79
C ARG A 109 8.92 -17.38 -2.64
N LYS A 110 9.70 -17.29 -3.73
CA LYS A 110 11.04 -16.70 -3.73
C LYS A 110 11.02 -15.21 -3.35
N LEU A 111 10.04 -14.46 -3.85
CA LEU A 111 9.88 -13.06 -3.47
C LEU A 111 9.51 -12.92 -1.99
N ILE A 112 8.53 -13.69 -1.53
CA ILE A 112 8.13 -13.71 -0.11
C ILE A 112 9.31 -14.09 0.78
N GLN A 113 10.11 -15.10 0.40
CA GLN A 113 11.30 -15.48 1.17
C GLN A 113 12.29 -14.31 1.28
N ALA A 114 12.57 -13.60 0.19
CA ALA A 114 13.44 -12.43 0.23
C ALA A 114 12.88 -11.28 1.12
N GLN A 115 11.56 -11.12 1.16
CA GLN A 115 10.89 -10.16 2.05
C GLN A 115 10.99 -10.61 3.53
N LEU A 116 10.82 -11.91 3.81
CA LEU A 116 11.00 -12.49 5.14
C LEU A 116 12.44 -12.34 5.63
N ASP A 117 13.42 -12.64 4.78
CA ASP A 117 14.84 -12.51 5.07
C ASP A 117 15.26 -11.06 5.31
N ALA A 118 14.64 -10.12 4.58
CA ALA A 118 14.83 -8.69 4.78
C ALA A 118 14.24 -8.18 6.10
N GLY A 119 13.24 -8.87 6.70
CA GLY A 119 12.63 -8.47 7.95
C GLY A 119 11.27 -7.80 7.85
N TYR A 120 10.54 -8.01 6.74
CA TYR A 120 9.15 -7.56 6.63
C TYR A 120 8.28 -8.20 7.70
N THR A 121 7.28 -7.46 8.17
CA THR A 121 6.41 -7.86 9.29
C THR A 121 4.92 -7.84 8.93
N SER A 122 4.60 -7.61 7.65
CA SER A 122 3.23 -7.63 7.13
C SER A 122 3.25 -7.89 5.62
N PHE A 123 2.22 -8.59 5.10
CA PHE A 123 2.17 -9.07 3.72
C PHE A 123 0.74 -8.93 3.16
N ALA A 124 0.60 -8.46 1.92
CA ALA A 124 -0.64 -8.43 1.17
C ALA A 124 -0.59 -9.40 -0.01
N ILE A 125 -1.37 -10.49 0.07
CA ILE A 125 -1.52 -11.46 -1.01
C ILE A 125 -2.69 -11.04 -1.88
N ASP A 126 -2.41 -10.78 -3.16
CA ASP A 126 -3.38 -10.35 -4.14
C ASP A 126 -3.52 -11.38 -5.27
N ALA A 127 -4.50 -12.27 -5.14
CA ALA A 127 -4.91 -13.20 -6.17
C ALA A 127 -6.29 -12.84 -6.78
N SER A 128 -6.72 -11.58 -6.64
CA SER A 128 -8.01 -11.08 -7.11
C SER A 128 -8.25 -11.22 -8.62
N HIS A 129 -7.18 -11.31 -9.40
CA HIS A 129 -7.24 -11.58 -10.85
C HIS A 129 -7.74 -12.99 -11.20
N LEU A 130 -7.75 -13.93 -10.24
CA LEU A 130 -8.12 -15.32 -10.45
C LEU A 130 -9.61 -15.60 -10.19
N PHE A 131 -10.48 -14.68 -10.54
CA PHE A 131 -11.93 -14.83 -10.44
C PHE A 131 -12.49 -15.54 -11.68
N ASP A 132 -13.19 -16.68 -11.50
CA ASP A 132 -13.81 -17.42 -12.62
C ASP A 132 -15.33 -17.16 -12.68
N PHE A 133 -15.75 -16.25 -13.52
CA PHE A 133 -17.16 -15.92 -13.77
C PHE A 133 -18.03 -17.08 -14.28
N ARG A 134 -17.47 -18.27 -14.53
CA ARG A 134 -18.18 -19.47 -14.96
C ARG A 134 -18.54 -20.40 -13.80
N GLY A 135 -18.13 -20.04 -12.58
CA GLY A 135 -18.49 -20.77 -11.37
C GLY A 135 -20.01 -20.81 -11.17
N ARG A 136 -20.50 -21.89 -10.58
CA ARG A 136 -21.94 -22.07 -10.28
C ARG A 136 -22.39 -21.24 -9.07
N ASP A 137 -21.46 -20.87 -8.24
CA ASP A 137 -21.64 -20.02 -7.08
C ASP A 137 -20.35 -19.25 -6.75
N LEU A 138 -20.44 -18.28 -5.84
CA LEU A 138 -19.28 -17.45 -5.45
C LEU A 138 -18.09 -18.25 -4.92
N ARG A 139 -18.31 -19.41 -4.32
CA ARG A 139 -17.21 -20.23 -3.80
C ARG A 139 -16.41 -20.87 -4.94
N GLU A 140 -17.11 -21.33 -5.98
CA GLU A 140 -16.44 -21.82 -7.19
C GLU A 140 -15.78 -20.67 -7.98
N GLU A 141 -16.43 -19.51 -8.09
CA GLU A 141 -15.86 -18.32 -8.74
C GLU A 141 -14.57 -17.85 -8.07
N LEU A 142 -14.48 -17.95 -6.75
CA LEU A 142 -13.34 -17.55 -5.93
C LEU A 142 -12.32 -18.67 -5.66
N ALA A 143 -12.55 -19.89 -6.16
CA ALA A 143 -11.78 -21.08 -5.77
C ALA A 143 -10.27 -20.92 -5.98
N GLU A 144 -9.84 -20.38 -7.12
CA GLU A 144 -8.42 -20.18 -7.42
C GLU A 144 -7.80 -19.04 -6.58
N ASN A 145 -8.55 -17.95 -6.32
CA ASN A 145 -8.09 -16.92 -5.39
C ASN A 145 -7.91 -17.51 -3.98
N ILE A 146 -8.90 -18.26 -3.48
CA ILE A 146 -8.84 -18.91 -2.16
C ILE A 146 -7.64 -19.86 -2.09
N ARG A 147 -7.43 -20.69 -3.12
CA ARG A 147 -6.31 -21.66 -3.18
C ARG A 147 -4.95 -20.95 -3.11
N CYS A 148 -4.71 -20.00 -4.02
CA CYS A 148 -3.44 -19.31 -4.10
C CYS A 148 -3.15 -18.45 -2.84
N THR A 149 -4.18 -17.77 -2.33
CA THR A 149 -4.06 -16.97 -1.09
C THR A 149 -3.74 -17.87 0.10
N THR A 150 -4.43 -19.03 0.23
CA THR A 150 -4.17 -20.00 1.30
C THR A 150 -2.74 -20.51 1.25
N GLU A 151 -2.28 -20.92 0.07
CA GLU A 151 -0.95 -21.48 -0.12
C GLU A 151 0.15 -20.49 0.24
N MET A 152 0.04 -19.24 -0.20
CA MET A 152 1.03 -18.22 0.12
C MET A 152 0.97 -17.77 1.60
N ALA A 153 -0.22 -17.73 2.20
CA ALA A 153 -0.36 -17.44 3.62
C ALA A 153 0.29 -18.52 4.50
N HIS A 154 0.10 -19.79 4.16
CA HIS A 154 0.77 -20.89 4.84
C HIS A 154 2.30 -20.83 4.63
N PHE A 155 2.76 -20.55 3.41
CA PHE A 155 4.18 -20.37 3.15
C PHE A 155 4.81 -19.28 4.04
N ILE A 156 4.16 -18.12 4.21
CA ILE A 156 4.62 -17.07 5.12
C ILE A 156 4.66 -17.61 6.56
N LYS A 157 3.57 -18.22 7.04
CA LYS A 157 3.45 -18.76 8.40
C LYS A 157 4.56 -19.76 8.73
N ASP A 158 4.87 -20.65 7.80
CA ASP A 158 5.86 -21.72 7.96
C ASP A 158 7.31 -21.18 7.95
N ASN A 159 7.58 -20.08 7.24
CA ASN A 159 8.92 -19.55 7.02
C ASN A 159 9.27 -18.30 7.85
N ILE A 160 8.30 -17.68 8.53
CA ILE A 160 8.53 -16.48 9.35
C ILE A 160 9.19 -16.77 10.72
N GLY A 161 9.41 -18.03 11.06
CA GLY A 161 10.10 -18.44 12.28
C GLY A 161 9.28 -18.21 13.56
N GLY A 162 7.96 -18.38 13.50
CA GLY A 162 7.04 -18.25 14.64
C GLY A 162 6.77 -16.80 15.08
N ARG A 163 7.30 -15.80 14.37
CA ARG A 163 7.04 -14.39 14.68
C ARG A 163 5.62 -14.01 14.22
N PRO A 164 4.89 -13.15 14.95
CA PRO A 164 3.62 -12.61 14.48
C PRO A 164 3.83 -11.74 13.23
N PHE A 165 2.85 -11.74 12.32
CA PHE A 165 2.87 -10.91 11.12
C PHE A 165 1.47 -10.45 10.74
N GLY A 166 1.36 -9.31 10.06
CA GLY A 166 0.11 -8.85 9.48
C GLY A 166 -0.18 -9.56 8.15
N LEU A 167 -1.44 -9.88 7.92
CA LEU A 167 -1.89 -10.45 6.66
C LEU A 167 -3.02 -9.60 6.09
N GLU A 168 -2.83 -9.13 4.87
CA GLU A 168 -3.85 -8.53 4.02
C GLU A 168 -4.14 -9.49 2.87
N VAL A 169 -5.41 -9.58 2.49
CA VAL A 169 -5.86 -10.37 1.34
C VAL A 169 -6.75 -9.50 0.47
N GLU A 170 -6.93 -9.86 -0.80
CA GLU A 170 -7.66 -9.04 -1.75
C GLU A 170 -8.74 -9.85 -2.48
N VAL A 171 -9.93 -9.24 -2.60
CA VAL A 171 -11.07 -9.75 -3.36
C VAL A 171 -11.69 -8.65 -4.22
N GLY A 172 -11.89 -8.94 -5.49
CA GLY A 172 -12.30 -7.95 -6.48
C GLY A 172 -11.14 -7.10 -7.00
N GLU A 173 -11.01 -7.00 -8.31
CA GLU A 173 -9.92 -6.26 -8.96
C GLU A 173 -10.14 -4.75 -8.84
N ILE A 174 -9.28 -4.07 -8.10
CA ILE A 174 -9.38 -2.63 -7.86
C ILE A 174 -9.27 -1.84 -9.16
N GLY A 175 -10.25 -0.94 -9.38
CA GLY A 175 -10.30 -0.08 -10.58
C GLY A 175 -10.82 -0.75 -11.84
N LYS A 176 -11.29 -1.99 -11.77
CA LYS A 176 -11.92 -2.69 -12.91
C LYS A 176 -13.26 -2.07 -13.29
N THR A 177 -13.52 -2.07 -14.59
CA THR A 177 -14.81 -1.67 -15.17
C THR A 177 -15.28 -2.75 -16.14
N ASP A 178 -16.59 -3.01 -16.16
CA ASP A 178 -17.24 -3.88 -17.14
C ASP A 178 -18.29 -3.10 -17.97
N SER A 179 -19.07 -3.79 -18.78
CA SER A 179 -20.11 -3.19 -19.62
C SER A 179 -21.26 -2.55 -18.83
N THR A 180 -21.38 -2.84 -17.52
CA THR A 180 -22.42 -2.31 -16.63
C THR A 180 -21.92 -1.14 -15.77
N GLY A 181 -20.60 -0.89 -15.78
CA GLY A 181 -19.94 0.15 -15.00
C GLY A 181 -18.75 -0.37 -14.18
N ARG A 182 -18.51 0.20 -12.99
CA ARG A 182 -17.45 -0.25 -12.10
C ARG A 182 -17.81 -1.57 -11.44
N VAL A 183 -16.88 -2.51 -11.45
CA VAL A 183 -16.99 -3.75 -10.67
C VAL A 183 -16.76 -3.40 -9.20
N LEU A 184 -17.71 -3.72 -8.34
CA LEU A 184 -17.65 -3.50 -6.90
C LEU A 184 -17.77 -4.84 -6.18
N THR A 185 -16.92 -5.05 -5.16
CA THR A 185 -17.00 -6.22 -4.29
C THR A 185 -18.32 -6.22 -3.51
N SER A 186 -19.11 -7.27 -3.64
CA SER A 186 -20.34 -7.41 -2.85
C SER A 186 -20.06 -7.88 -1.42
N PRO A 187 -20.95 -7.53 -0.44
CA PRO A 187 -20.86 -8.08 0.92
C PRO A 187 -20.79 -9.61 0.98
N LYS A 188 -21.56 -10.29 0.11
CA LYS A 188 -21.57 -11.76 0.05
C LYS A 188 -20.26 -12.33 -0.50
N GLU A 189 -19.68 -11.69 -1.50
CA GLU A 189 -18.37 -12.07 -2.05
C GLU A 189 -17.27 -11.98 -0.98
N ALA A 190 -17.20 -10.84 -0.26
CA ALA A 190 -16.23 -10.64 0.81
C ALA A 190 -16.37 -11.68 1.93
N THR A 191 -17.60 -11.93 2.40
CA THR A 191 -17.83 -12.91 3.48
C THR A 191 -17.60 -14.36 3.02
N THR A 192 -17.93 -14.71 1.78
CA THR A 192 -17.65 -16.04 1.20
C THR A 192 -16.15 -16.28 1.15
N PHE A 193 -15.38 -15.30 0.65
CA PHE A 193 -13.92 -15.38 0.55
C PHE A 193 -13.27 -15.55 1.94
N LEU A 194 -13.57 -14.65 2.88
CA LEU A 194 -13.00 -14.69 4.22
C LEU A 194 -13.38 -15.94 5.01
N THR A 195 -14.62 -16.42 4.86
CA THR A 195 -15.05 -17.68 5.50
C THR A 195 -14.29 -18.87 4.95
N ALA A 196 -14.09 -18.93 3.63
CA ALA A 196 -13.31 -19.99 3.02
C ALA A 196 -11.84 -19.96 3.44
N LEU A 197 -11.22 -18.78 3.59
CA LEU A 197 -9.88 -18.66 4.12
C LEU A 197 -9.80 -19.15 5.58
N LYS A 198 -10.77 -18.78 6.42
CA LYS A 198 -10.85 -19.24 7.82
C LYS A 198 -10.98 -20.75 7.92
N GLU A 199 -11.77 -21.39 7.05
CA GLU A 199 -11.89 -22.86 6.95
C GLU A 199 -10.56 -23.54 6.59
N ASN A 200 -9.65 -22.81 5.93
CA ASN A 200 -8.30 -23.24 5.59
C ASN A 200 -7.23 -22.75 6.58
N ASP A 201 -7.58 -22.38 7.81
CA ASP A 201 -6.67 -21.89 8.85
C ASP A 201 -5.88 -20.63 8.43
N VAL A 202 -6.49 -19.76 7.63
CA VAL A 202 -5.96 -18.44 7.25
C VAL A 202 -6.81 -17.35 7.86
N HIS A 203 -6.18 -16.50 8.67
CA HIS A 203 -6.83 -15.44 9.47
C HIS A 203 -6.25 -14.06 9.11
N PRO A 204 -6.73 -13.42 8.03
CA PRO A 204 -6.23 -12.10 7.65
C PRO A 204 -6.68 -11.03 8.64
N ASN A 205 -5.86 -9.99 8.80
CA ASN A 205 -6.21 -8.77 9.54
C ASN A 205 -6.98 -7.78 8.66
N LEU A 206 -6.72 -7.81 7.34
CA LEU A 206 -7.22 -6.83 6.39
C LEU A 206 -7.76 -7.50 5.12
N LEU A 207 -8.80 -6.87 4.56
CA LEU A 207 -9.34 -7.20 3.25
C LEU A 207 -9.33 -5.96 2.35
N ALA A 208 -8.62 -6.01 1.25
CA ALA A 208 -8.74 -5.03 0.17
C ALA A 208 -9.92 -5.42 -0.74
N ILE A 209 -10.71 -4.41 -1.12
CA ILE A 209 -11.95 -4.57 -1.91
C ILE A 209 -12.01 -3.62 -3.10
N ALA A 210 -12.67 -4.02 -4.17
CA ALA A 210 -13.03 -3.12 -5.25
C ALA A 210 -14.24 -2.27 -4.81
N ASN A 211 -14.01 -0.99 -4.56
CA ASN A 211 -15.04 -0.03 -4.13
C ASN A 211 -15.07 1.24 -4.97
N GLY A 212 -14.64 1.16 -6.24
CA GLY A 212 -14.63 2.29 -7.15
C GLY A 212 -13.41 3.20 -7.03
N SER A 213 -12.45 2.88 -6.15
CA SER A 213 -11.17 3.59 -6.10
C SER A 213 -10.34 3.34 -7.35
N ALA A 214 -9.44 4.27 -7.67
CA ALA A 214 -8.49 4.15 -8.76
C ALA A 214 -7.07 4.44 -8.27
N HIS A 215 -6.09 3.73 -8.83
CA HIS A 215 -4.69 3.98 -8.51
C HIS A 215 -4.14 5.17 -9.30
N GLY A 216 -3.38 6.03 -8.61
CA GLY A 216 -2.64 7.12 -9.22
C GLY A 216 -3.40 8.45 -9.29
N ASN A 217 -2.86 9.34 -10.12
CA ASN A 217 -3.46 10.64 -10.37
C ASN A 217 -4.61 10.52 -11.39
N THR A 218 -5.69 11.25 -11.17
CA THR A 218 -6.80 11.37 -12.10
C THR A 218 -6.71 12.71 -12.85
N PHE A 219 -6.96 12.70 -14.16
CA PHE A 219 -6.84 13.88 -15.01
C PHE A 219 -8.15 14.09 -15.76
N ASP A 220 -8.50 15.36 -15.99
CA ASP A 220 -9.57 15.75 -16.92
C ASP A 220 -9.10 15.60 -18.39
N ASP A 221 -9.99 15.92 -19.34
CA ASP A 221 -9.72 15.82 -20.77
C ASP A 221 -8.62 16.81 -21.23
N ASP A 222 -8.46 17.93 -20.52
CA ASP A 222 -7.44 18.94 -20.76
C ASP A 222 -6.09 18.60 -20.12
N GLY A 223 -6.02 17.52 -19.33
CA GLY A 223 -4.81 17.05 -18.66
C GLY A 223 -4.54 17.69 -17.30
N ASN A 224 -5.51 18.38 -16.71
CA ASN A 224 -5.40 18.90 -15.35
C ASN A 224 -5.67 17.82 -14.32
N LEU A 225 -4.96 17.88 -13.21
CA LEU A 225 -5.17 16.98 -12.08
C LEU A 225 -6.53 17.29 -11.43
N ILE A 226 -7.37 16.27 -11.28
CA ILE A 226 -8.67 16.39 -10.62
C ILE A 226 -8.76 15.52 -9.35
N PRO A 227 -9.57 15.94 -8.35
CA PRO A 227 -9.78 15.17 -7.14
C PRO A 227 -10.43 13.81 -7.43
N GLN A 228 -10.00 12.79 -6.71
CA GLN A 228 -10.64 11.48 -6.71
C GLN A 228 -11.83 11.47 -5.75
N VAL A 229 -13.03 11.30 -6.27
CA VAL A 229 -14.28 11.23 -5.49
C VAL A 229 -15.07 9.95 -5.77
N SER A 230 -14.39 8.94 -6.30
CA SER A 230 -15.03 7.75 -6.86
C SER A 230 -15.20 6.58 -5.88
N ILE A 231 -14.70 6.72 -4.65
CA ILE A 231 -14.79 5.67 -3.61
C ILE A 231 -16.24 5.57 -3.13
N ASP A 232 -16.83 4.38 -3.26
CA ASP A 232 -18.18 4.08 -2.79
C ASP A 232 -18.16 3.74 -1.29
N LEU A 233 -18.35 4.77 -0.45
CA LEU A 233 -18.36 4.60 1.00
C LEU A 233 -19.59 3.82 1.52
N PRO A 234 -20.81 3.97 0.96
CA PRO A 234 -21.95 3.10 1.29
C PRO A 234 -21.65 1.62 1.08
N GLN A 235 -21.08 1.25 -0.09
CA GLN A 235 -20.69 -0.13 -0.37
C GLN A 235 -19.60 -0.61 0.60
N THR A 236 -18.58 0.21 0.87
CA THR A 236 -17.51 -0.10 1.84
C THR A 236 -18.08 -0.39 3.23
N ARG A 237 -19.06 0.42 3.71
CA ARG A 237 -19.76 0.18 4.99
C ARG A 237 -20.57 -1.12 4.97
N ALA A 238 -21.26 -1.42 3.86
CA ALA A 238 -22.05 -2.63 3.73
C ALA A 238 -21.18 -3.89 3.81
N VAL A 239 -20.00 -3.87 3.15
CA VAL A 239 -19.02 -4.97 3.23
C VAL A 239 -18.48 -5.10 4.67
N ALA A 240 -18.05 -4.02 5.29
CA ALA A 240 -17.53 -4.04 6.66
C ALA A 240 -18.58 -4.55 7.66
N GLN A 241 -19.86 -4.16 7.49
CA GLN A 241 -20.95 -4.66 8.31
C GLN A 241 -21.17 -6.16 8.15
N ALA A 242 -21.17 -6.66 6.90
CA ALA A 242 -21.35 -8.09 6.63
C ALA A 242 -20.20 -8.94 7.21
N ILE A 243 -18.96 -8.44 7.18
CA ILE A 243 -17.79 -9.08 7.80
C ILE A 243 -18.02 -9.20 9.33
N ARG A 244 -18.47 -8.11 9.99
CA ARG A 244 -18.80 -8.14 11.44
C ARG A 244 -19.93 -9.11 11.78
N ASP A 245 -21.01 -9.08 10.98
CA ASP A 245 -22.18 -9.96 11.18
C ASP A 245 -21.83 -11.44 11.03
N ALA A 246 -20.81 -11.75 10.21
CA ALA A 246 -20.24 -13.09 10.07
C ALA A 246 -19.28 -13.48 11.22
N GLY A 247 -19.07 -12.61 12.21
CA GLY A 247 -18.16 -12.85 13.33
C GLY A 247 -16.69 -12.90 12.94
N LEU A 248 -16.33 -12.18 11.86
CA LEU A 248 -14.96 -12.08 11.36
C LEU A 248 -14.33 -10.75 11.83
N LYS A 249 -13.09 -10.81 12.33
CA LYS A 249 -12.32 -9.65 12.79
C LYS A 249 -11.34 -9.20 11.69
N VAL A 250 -11.89 -8.64 10.63
CA VAL A 250 -11.09 -8.20 9.46
C VAL A 250 -11.49 -6.77 9.12
N GLY A 251 -10.53 -5.87 9.09
CA GLY A 251 -10.70 -4.48 8.68
C GLY A 251 -10.58 -4.31 7.16
N ILE A 252 -11.10 -3.21 6.62
CA ILE A 252 -10.94 -2.88 5.20
C ILE A 252 -9.60 -2.19 4.98
N ALA A 253 -8.83 -2.65 3.98
CA ALA A 253 -7.70 -1.94 3.40
C ALA A 253 -8.20 -1.08 2.23
N GLN A 254 -8.11 0.24 2.35
CA GLN A 254 -8.54 1.19 1.34
C GLN A 254 -7.36 1.56 0.44
N HIS A 255 -7.39 1.09 -0.79
CA HIS A 255 -6.45 1.48 -1.83
C HIS A 255 -6.89 2.76 -2.57
N GLY A 256 -5.97 3.38 -3.32
CA GLY A 256 -6.27 4.50 -4.19
C GLY A 256 -6.70 5.79 -3.48
N ILE A 257 -6.15 6.10 -2.31
CA ILE A 257 -6.48 7.32 -1.54
C ILE A 257 -5.84 8.58 -2.12
N THR A 258 -4.74 8.46 -2.86
CA THR A 258 -4.08 9.62 -3.48
C THR A 258 -5.09 10.43 -4.33
N GLY A 259 -5.14 11.73 -4.11
CA GLY A 259 -6.10 12.61 -4.80
C GLY A 259 -7.45 12.75 -4.10
N THR A 260 -7.78 11.93 -3.10
CA THR A 260 -8.95 12.15 -2.25
C THR A 260 -8.70 13.37 -1.34
N PRO A 261 -9.60 14.40 -1.35
CA PRO A 261 -9.44 15.55 -0.46
C PRO A 261 -9.35 15.14 1.01
N ARG A 262 -8.43 15.74 1.76
CA ARG A 262 -8.22 15.44 3.19
C ARG A 262 -9.48 15.66 4.03
N GLU A 263 -10.29 16.66 3.65
CA GLU A 263 -11.57 16.94 4.28
C GLU A 263 -12.56 15.77 4.09
N THR A 264 -12.66 15.23 2.87
CA THR A 264 -13.48 14.06 2.56
C THR A 264 -13.08 12.86 3.41
N ILE A 265 -11.78 12.59 3.52
CA ILE A 265 -11.26 11.52 4.38
C ILE A 265 -11.63 11.77 5.84
N ASN A 266 -11.41 12.99 6.32
CA ASN A 266 -11.66 13.35 7.71
C ASN A 266 -13.13 13.24 8.10
N LEU A 267 -14.04 13.69 7.25
CA LEU A 267 -15.47 13.78 7.57
C LEU A 267 -16.28 12.54 7.21
N HIS A 268 -15.90 11.80 6.16
CA HIS A 268 -16.78 10.81 5.56
C HIS A 268 -16.25 9.38 5.60
N PHE A 269 -14.94 9.17 5.69
CA PHE A 269 -14.40 7.80 5.73
C PHE A 269 -14.82 7.08 7.01
N PRO A 270 -15.30 5.84 6.91
CA PRO A 270 -15.71 5.04 8.07
C PRO A 270 -14.48 4.51 8.83
N LYS A 271 -13.92 5.37 9.68
CA LYS A 271 -12.73 5.06 10.49
C LYS A 271 -12.99 3.91 11.45
N GLY A 272 -12.08 2.96 11.51
CA GLY A 272 -12.23 1.71 12.24
C GLY A 272 -12.84 0.59 11.38
N GLU A 273 -13.73 0.91 10.42
CA GLU A 273 -14.16 -0.03 9.37
C GLU A 273 -13.10 -0.10 8.27
N ILE A 274 -12.68 1.06 7.76
CA ILE A 274 -11.40 1.19 7.05
C ILE A 274 -10.31 1.24 8.12
N ALA A 275 -9.51 0.19 8.21
CA ALA A 275 -8.43 0.06 9.19
C ALA A 275 -7.07 0.51 8.64
N LYS A 276 -6.84 0.34 7.33
CA LYS A 276 -5.62 0.74 6.61
C LYS A 276 -5.97 1.64 5.43
N GLY A 277 -5.14 2.66 5.17
CA GLY A 277 -5.31 3.56 4.04
C GLY A 277 -4.02 3.74 3.25
N ASN A 278 -4.01 3.27 1.97
CA ASN A 278 -2.83 3.29 1.11
C ASN A 278 -2.65 4.65 0.45
N VAL A 279 -1.51 5.27 0.71
CA VAL A 279 -1.10 6.56 0.15
C VAL A 279 0.21 6.35 -0.63
N GLY A 280 0.13 6.27 -1.94
CA GLY A 280 1.28 5.93 -2.80
C GLY A 280 1.73 7.07 -3.69
N THR A 281 0.97 7.37 -4.74
CA THR A 281 1.35 8.38 -5.75
C THR A 281 1.56 9.77 -5.15
N HIS A 282 0.94 10.06 -4.02
CA HIS A 282 1.16 11.32 -3.29
C HIS A 282 2.65 11.52 -2.93
N TRP A 283 3.30 10.49 -2.37
CA TRP A 283 4.73 10.57 -2.00
C TRP A 283 5.64 10.65 -3.23
N GLN A 284 5.23 10.03 -4.33
CA GLN A 284 5.91 10.20 -5.61
C GLN A 284 5.79 11.66 -6.11
N ASN A 285 4.62 12.29 -5.96
CA ASN A 285 4.43 13.70 -6.33
C ASN A 285 5.33 14.61 -5.48
N VAL A 286 5.45 14.35 -4.17
CA VAL A 286 6.38 15.08 -3.28
C VAL A 286 7.81 15.01 -3.81
N PHE A 287 8.27 13.84 -4.27
CA PHE A 287 9.58 13.71 -4.90
C PHE A 287 9.71 14.61 -6.13
N TYR A 288 8.79 14.50 -7.10
CA TYR A 288 8.89 15.23 -8.36
C TYR A 288 8.73 16.74 -8.21
N GLU A 289 7.84 17.19 -7.35
CA GLU A 289 7.64 18.62 -7.06
C GLU A 289 8.89 19.23 -6.40
N THR A 290 9.53 18.50 -5.49
CA THR A 290 10.78 18.95 -4.86
C THR A 290 11.94 18.88 -5.86
N ALA A 291 12.08 17.78 -6.62
CA ALA A 291 13.15 17.62 -7.60
C ALA A 291 13.11 18.69 -8.70
N LYS A 292 11.91 19.10 -9.11
CA LYS A 292 11.75 20.18 -10.10
C LYS A 292 12.37 21.51 -9.66
N ILE A 293 12.45 21.77 -8.37
CA ILE A 293 12.99 23.01 -7.80
C ILE A 293 14.48 22.88 -7.45
N TYR A 294 14.85 21.77 -6.81
CA TYR A 294 16.17 21.59 -6.21
C TYR A 294 17.13 20.77 -7.10
N GLU A 295 16.62 19.95 -8.03
CA GLU A 295 17.38 19.10 -8.94
C GLU A 295 16.81 19.22 -10.36
N PRO A 296 16.75 20.45 -10.93
CA PRO A 296 16.05 20.68 -12.22
C PRO A 296 16.60 19.85 -13.37
N GLU A 297 17.91 19.63 -13.47
CA GLU A 297 18.51 18.79 -14.49
C GLU A 297 18.08 17.32 -14.38
N LEU A 298 18.01 16.78 -13.15
CA LEU A 298 17.49 15.43 -12.93
C LEU A 298 16.02 15.33 -13.33
N TYR A 299 15.21 16.33 -12.94
CA TYR A 299 13.80 16.37 -13.28
C TYR A 299 13.58 16.40 -14.80
N GLU A 300 14.30 17.26 -15.51
CA GLU A 300 14.23 17.39 -16.98
C GLU A 300 14.62 16.10 -17.69
N ASP A 301 15.69 15.44 -17.23
CA ASP A 301 16.14 14.16 -17.79
C ASP A 301 15.11 13.05 -17.55
N MET A 302 14.52 12.96 -16.36
CA MET A 302 13.44 12.00 -16.04
C MET A 302 12.17 12.29 -16.84
N TRP A 303 11.83 13.56 -17.03
CA TRP A 303 10.72 13.99 -17.86
C TRP A 303 10.94 13.55 -19.31
N LYS A 304 12.05 13.95 -19.90
CA LYS A 304 12.40 13.61 -21.29
C LYS A 304 12.39 12.10 -21.50
N TRP A 305 13.06 11.34 -20.62
CA TRP A 305 13.06 9.88 -20.71
C TRP A 305 11.66 9.30 -20.69
N THR A 306 10.79 9.81 -19.82
CA THR A 306 9.41 9.35 -19.70
C THR A 306 8.61 9.64 -20.98
N ILE A 307 8.73 10.85 -21.52
CA ILE A 307 8.03 11.22 -22.77
C ILE A 307 8.55 10.40 -23.93
N ASP A 308 9.88 10.34 -24.14
CA ASP A 308 10.50 9.57 -25.24
C ASP A 308 10.07 8.09 -25.21
N THR A 309 9.95 7.51 -24.00
CA THR A 309 9.59 6.09 -23.81
C THR A 309 8.09 5.82 -24.03
N TYR A 310 7.23 6.70 -23.58
CA TYR A 310 5.78 6.41 -23.48
C TYR A 310 4.88 7.20 -24.44
N ALA A 311 5.33 8.32 -25.03
CA ALA A 311 4.54 9.06 -25.99
C ALA A 311 4.16 8.24 -27.23
N PRO A 312 5.03 7.36 -27.77
CA PRO A 312 4.65 6.53 -28.93
C PRO A 312 3.45 5.61 -28.67
N LYS A 313 3.21 5.23 -27.40
CA LYS A 313 2.07 4.39 -27.01
C LYS A 313 0.87 5.19 -26.50
N ASN A 314 0.96 6.51 -26.47
CA ASN A 314 -0.05 7.44 -25.92
C ASN A 314 -0.31 8.60 -26.89
N VAL A 315 -0.40 8.30 -28.18
CA VAL A 315 -0.62 9.29 -29.24
C VAL A 315 -1.87 10.14 -28.93
N GLY A 316 -1.71 11.46 -29.05
CA GLY A 316 -2.79 12.43 -28.84
C GLY A 316 -3.07 12.81 -27.38
N LYS A 317 -2.35 12.22 -26.40
CA LYS A 317 -2.46 12.65 -25.00
C LYS A 317 -1.49 13.78 -24.69
N PRO A 318 -1.86 14.76 -23.87
CA PRO A 318 -0.95 15.80 -23.37
C PRO A 318 0.28 15.17 -22.67
N GLU A 319 1.47 15.77 -22.84
CA GLU A 319 2.71 15.28 -22.21
C GLU A 319 2.58 15.20 -20.68
N GLY A 320 1.90 16.17 -20.05
CA GLY A 320 1.66 16.15 -18.59
C GLY A 320 0.88 14.92 -18.13
N VAL A 321 -0.07 14.43 -18.92
CA VAL A 321 -0.82 13.18 -18.64
C VAL A 321 0.09 11.97 -18.84
N ILE A 322 0.88 11.96 -19.91
CA ILE A 322 1.83 10.88 -20.20
C ILE A 322 2.84 10.77 -19.06
N PHE A 323 3.44 11.89 -18.65
CA PHE A 323 4.36 11.94 -17.52
C PHE A 323 3.69 11.49 -16.23
N GLY A 324 2.59 12.10 -15.82
CA GLY A 324 1.91 11.80 -14.57
C GLY A 324 1.52 10.33 -14.38
N LYS A 325 1.22 9.62 -15.49
CA LYS A 325 0.89 8.19 -15.48
C LYS A 325 2.13 7.26 -15.49
N ASN A 326 3.27 7.71 -16.04
CA ASN A 326 4.41 6.85 -16.33
C ASN A 326 5.70 7.23 -15.60
N CYS A 327 5.82 8.41 -15.01
CA CYS A 327 7.04 8.91 -14.36
C CYS A 327 7.58 7.95 -13.27
N LYS A 328 6.72 7.19 -12.61
CA LYS A 328 7.15 6.14 -11.67
C LYS A 328 8.15 5.13 -12.28
N LYS A 329 8.09 4.92 -13.59
CA LYS A 329 9.01 4.00 -14.31
C LYS A 329 10.40 4.58 -14.48
N ALA A 330 10.57 5.90 -14.32
CA ALA A 330 11.87 6.54 -14.40
C ALA A 330 12.75 6.29 -13.16
N PHE A 331 12.20 5.87 -12.05
CA PHE A 331 13.00 5.61 -10.84
C PHE A 331 14.13 4.60 -11.09
N LYS A 332 13.86 3.48 -11.77
CA LYS A 332 14.87 2.44 -12.02
C LYS A 332 16.04 2.93 -12.88
N PRO A 333 15.84 3.51 -14.09
CA PRO A 333 16.95 4.00 -14.90
C PRO A 333 17.71 5.16 -14.26
N PHE A 334 17.06 5.93 -13.38
CA PHE A 334 17.67 7.06 -12.67
C PHE A 334 18.02 6.75 -11.21
N LYS A 335 17.96 5.48 -10.77
CA LYS A 335 18.20 5.08 -9.36
C LYS A 335 19.46 5.72 -8.78
N HIS A 336 20.58 5.65 -9.51
CA HIS A 336 21.83 6.20 -9.02
C HIS A 336 21.70 7.70 -8.67
N ARG A 337 21.11 8.50 -9.56
CA ARG A 337 20.94 9.94 -9.35
C ARG A 337 19.90 10.25 -8.27
N THR A 338 18.80 9.51 -8.20
CA THR A 338 17.77 9.70 -7.16
C THR A 338 18.24 9.28 -5.77
N PHE A 339 19.29 8.48 -5.68
CA PHE A 339 19.94 8.08 -4.42
C PHE A 339 21.16 8.93 -4.07
N ASP A 340 21.62 9.80 -4.98
CA ASP A 340 22.75 10.73 -4.78
C ASP A 340 22.27 12.19 -4.79
N LEU A 341 21.14 12.45 -4.16
CA LEU A 341 20.57 13.80 -4.05
C LEU A 341 21.36 14.67 -3.08
N SER A 342 21.37 15.98 -3.32
CA SER A 342 22.00 16.93 -2.43
C SER A 342 21.35 16.89 -1.04
N ARG A 343 22.14 17.27 -0.02
CA ARG A 343 21.65 17.37 1.37
C ARG A 343 20.50 18.37 1.48
N GLU A 344 20.55 19.44 0.69
CA GLU A 344 19.49 20.46 0.65
C GLU A 344 18.20 19.89 0.09
N THR A 345 18.27 19.15 -1.01
CA THR A 345 17.12 18.45 -1.63
C THR A 345 16.47 17.46 -0.67
N LEU A 346 17.29 16.62 -0.01
CA LEU A 346 16.80 15.65 0.97
C LEU A 346 16.10 16.35 2.15
N HIS A 347 16.61 17.48 2.62
CA HIS A 347 15.99 18.25 3.70
C HIS A 347 14.68 18.91 3.25
N ALA A 348 14.61 19.42 2.03
CA ALA A 348 13.38 19.96 1.45
C ALA A 348 12.30 18.88 1.34
N MET A 349 12.64 17.68 0.79
CA MET A 349 11.73 16.53 0.72
C MET A 349 11.22 16.10 2.08
N GLU A 350 12.11 16.02 3.08
CA GLU A 350 11.76 15.70 4.46
C GLU A 350 10.74 16.68 5.03
N SER A 351 10.95 17.99 4.80
CA SER A 351 10.08 19.04 5.31
C SER A 351 8.68 19.00 4.67
N VAL A 352 8.60 18.80 3.37
CA VAL A 352 7.32 18.65 2.65
C VAL A 352 6.61 17.39 3.11
N ALA A 353 7.30 16.25 3.15
CA ALA A 353 6.74 14.97 3.58
C ALA A 353 6.23 15.03 5.03
N TYR A 354 6.94 15.73 5.92
CA TYR A 354 6.50 15.96 7.29
C TYR A 354 5.16 16.71 7.33
N SER A 355 5.06 17.83 6.62
CA SER A 355 3.84 18.65 6.60
C SER A 355 2.63 17.89 6.02
N GLU A 356 2.84 17.14 4.95
CA GLU A 356 1.79 16.32 4.32
C GLU A 356 1.37 15.16 5.21
N ALA A 357 2.31 14.49 5.87
CA ALA A 357 2.02 13.40 6.79
C ALA A 357 1.18 13.85 8.00
N LEU A 358 1.44 15.04 8.57
CA LEU A 358 0.61 15.61 9.63
C LEU A 358 -0.86 15.73 9.20
N GLN A 359 -1.11 16.17 7.94
CA GLN A 359 -2.47 16.30 7.42
C GLN A 359 -3.14 14.94 7.26
N PHE A 360 -2.42 13.91 6.78
CA PHE A 360 -2.95 12.55 6.69
C PHE A 360 -3.23 11.97 8.07
N PHE A 361 -2.31 12.05 9.03
CA PHE A 361 -2.54 11.54 10.39
C PHE A 361 -3.75 12.21 11.04
N ARG A 362 -3.94 13.52 10.80
CA ARG A 362 -5.13 14.22 11.26
C ARG A 362 -6.40 13.71 10.58
N ALA A 363 -6.39 13.59 9.24
CA ALA A 363 -7.53 13.12 8.46
C ALA A 363 -7.91 11.68 8.82
N PHE A 364 -6.94 10.82 9.10
CA PHE A 364 -7.12 9.43 9.50
C PHE A 364 -7.47 9.24 10.98
N SER A 365 -7.39 10.31 11.79
CA SER A 365 -7.53 10.25 13.25
C SER A 365 -6.51 9.32 13.92
N SER A 366 -5.25 9.34 13.44
CA SER A 366 -4.19 8.42 13.89
C SER A 366 -3.43 8.90 15.13
N TYR A 367 -3.69 10.12 15.61
CA TYR A 367 -2.99 10.69 16.78
C TYR A 367 -3.19 9.82 18.03
N GLY A 368 -2.09 9.49 18.73
CA GLY A 368 -2.11 8.67 19.93
C GLY A 368 -2.11 7.15 19.69
N THR A 369 -2.13 6.71 18.43
CA THR A 369 -2.20 5.29 18.12
C THR A 369 -0.91 4.53 18.43
N ALA A 370 0.25 5.19 18.40
CA ALA A 370 1.52 4.55 18.76
C ALA A 370 1.56 4.14 20.24
N THR A 371 1.04 4.99 21.14
CA THR A 371 0.89 4.64 22.57
C THR A 371 -0.06 3.45 22.76
N ILE A 372 -1.17 3.37 22.03
CA ILE A 372 -2.10 2.23 22.12
C ILE A 372 -1.39 0.93 21.71
N VAL A 373 -0.68 0.94 20.59
CA VAL A 373 0.06 -0.23 20.09
C VAL A 373 1.19 -0.61 21.06
N ARG A 374 1.93 0.37 21.60
CA ARG A 374 2.99 0.10 22.57
C ARG A 374 2.46 -0.58 23.83
N ASN A 375 1.38 -0.06 24.40
CA ASN A 375 0.73 -0.66 25.57
C ASN A 375 0.23 -2.09 25.30
N TYR A 376 -0.29 -2.36 24.10
CA TYR A 376 -0.67 -3.71 23.68
C TYR A 376 0.54 -4.66 23.64
N LEU A 377 1.65 -4.23 23.05
CA LEU A 377 2.88 -5.02 22.95
C LEU A 377 3.55 -5.29 24.33
N GLU A 378 3.40 -4.37 25.29
CA GLU A 378 3.94 -4.53 26.66
C GLU A 378 3.07 -5.41 27.54
N GLY A 379 1.79 -5.56 27.22
CA GLY A 379 0.82 -6.38 27.94
C GLY A 379 0.55 -7.76 27.35
N ALA A 380 1.16 -8.08 26.21
CA ALA A 380 0.96 -9.32 25.46
C ALA A 380 1.90 -10.46 25.91
#